data_fb9d3a14230d8ac7464a70b1ca7eeb66
#
_entry.id   fb9d3a14230d8ac7464a70b1ca7eeb66
#
_cell.length_a   1.000
_cell.length_b   1.000
_cell.length_c   1.000
_cell.angle_alpha   90.00
_cell.angle_beta   90.00
_cell.angle_gamma   90.00
#
_symmetry.space_group_name_H-M   'P 1'
#
loop_
_entity.id
_entity.type
_entity.pdbx_description
1 polymer ?
#
loop_
_entity_poly.entity_id
_entity_poly.type
_entity_poly.pdbx_seq_one_letter_code
_entity_poly.pdbx_strand_id
1 'polypeptide(L)'
;MGMDRFGHFIEGEPRPGSAWRPVFEPASGEVYAEVADGSENDVLLAVQAAESAFPAWAALTTSERSRWLEKLADALEQRRDAFAAAESRDTGKPLSLARDVEIPRAIANLRFFAHAATQFASESHHGEAGLNYTLRQPLGVVAAISPWNLPLYLFTWKIAPALAAGNTVVAKPSEITPATATLLGELAAEIGLPRGVLNIVHGSGPVVGEPLVLHPTIKAVSFTGSTTVGRRIAGLAGPLLKKVSLELGGKNATLVFANSDWRAHLDTLLRSAFQNAGQICLCGSRLLVQQAIYEEFRDALIERARGLKAGPLDDSTTRLGAMVSQAHFDKVLVCIARARTEGGRVLLGGHALERPGWFIAPTVIESLGPQAATNREEIFGPVVTLQPFEDEAHALALANAGDYGLAATVWTRDLDRAHRLASQLRAGIVWINTWMTRDLRTPFGGTGASGLGREGGLEAMRFFTEPKNVCIALR
;
A
#
# COMPACT_ATOMS: atom_id res chain seq x y z
N MET A 1 -15.05 -19.25 25.13
CA MET A 1 -14.64 -17.85 24.93
C MET A 1 -15.48 -17.29 23.79
N GLY A 2 -16.03 -16.08 23.93
CA GLY A 2 -16.77 -15.45 22.81
C GLY A 2 -15.84 -15.16 21.63
N MET A 3 -16.40 -15.09 20.43
CA MET A 3 -15.67 -14.69 19.22
C MET A 3 -15.29 -13.20 19.34
N ASP A 4 -14.06 -12.83 18.95
CA ASP A 4 -13.60 -11.45 18.95
C ASP A 4 -14.46 -10.60 18.01
N ARG A 5 -14.70 -9.33 18.38
CA ARG A 5 -15.51 -8.38 17.58
C ARG A 5 -14.80 -7.07 17.36
N PHE A 6 -14.58 -6.73 16.11
CA PHE A 6 -13.95 -5.46 15.69
C PHE A 6 -15.04 -4.43 15.35
N GLY A 7 -15.35 -3.55 16.30
CA GLY A 7 -16.29 -2.45 16.14
C GLY A 7 -15.71 -1.24 15.41
N HIS A 8 -16.53 -0.25 15.11
CA HIS A 8 -16.08 1.07 14.68
C HIS A 8 -15.33 1.79 15.80
N PHE A 9 -14.56 2.81 15.45
CA PHE A 9 -13.98 3.75 16.39
C PHE A 9 -14.41 5.17 15.98
N ILE A 10 -15.32 5.76 16.71
CA ILE A 10 -15.94 7.05 16.37
C ILE A 10 -15.96 7.93 17.60
N GLU A 11 -15.53 9.20 17.43
CA GLU A 11 -15.54 10.19 18.51
C GLU A 11 -14.70 9.77 19.74
N GLY A 12 -13.58 9.07 19.49
CA GLY A 12 -12.65 8.62 20.52
C GLY A 12 -13.12 7.39 21.32
N GLU A 13 -14.16 6.70 20.89
CA GLU A 13 -14.73 5.54 21.57
C GLU A 13 -14.97 4.37 20.61
N PRO A 14 -14.75 3.12 21.06
CA PRO A 14 -15.24 1.94 20.34
C PRO A 14 -16.77 1.96 20.25
N ARG A 15 -17.30 1.65 19.07
CA ARG A 15 -18.74 1.54 18.83
C ARG A 15 -19.10 0.21 18.17
N PRO A 16 -20.09 -0.54 18.65
CA PRO A 16 -20.51 -1.76 18.02
C PRO A 16 -21.14 -1.47 16.66
N GLY A 17 -21.01 -2.40 15.72
CA GLY A 17 -21.78 -2.39 14.49
C GLY A 17 -23.24 -2.78 14.72
N SER A 18 -24.14 -2.31 13.86
CA SER A 18 -25.53 -2.78 13.80
C SER A 18 -25.65 -4.18 13.16
N ALA A 19 -24.69 -4.53 12.30
CA ALA A 19 -24.54 -5.83 11.67
C ALA A 19 -23.06 -6.25 11.72
N TRP A 20 -22.79 -7.53 11.48
CA TRP A 20 -21.46 -8.13 11.62
C TRP A 20 -21.14 -9.01 10.42
N ARG A 21 -19.88 -9.02 10.01
CA ARG A 21 -19.32 -9.90 8.98
C ARG A 21 -18.27 -10.83 9.57
N PRO A 22 -18.18 -12.07 9.10
CA PRO A 22 -17.08 -12.95 9.52
C PRO A 22 -15.72 -12.44 9.03
N VAL A 23 -14.71 -12.56 9.88
CA VAL A 23 -13.32 -12.36 9.56
C VAL A 23 -12.64 -13.72 9.61
N PHE A 24 -11.94 -14.05 8.52
CA PHE A 24 -11.30 -15.35 8.36
C PHE A 24 -9.82 -15.26 8.68
N GLU A 25 -9.28 -16.32 9.26
CA GLU A 25 -7.85 -16.56 9.35
C GLU A 25 -7.39 -17.27 8.07
N PRO A 26 -6.65 -16.60 7.15
CA PRO A 26 -6.34 -17.18 5.85
C PRO A 26 -5.50 -18.45 5.90
N ALA A 27 -4.72 -18.64 6.97
CA ALA A 27 -3.87 -19.81 7.15
C ALA A 27 -4.64 -21.09 7.50
N SER A 28 -5.84 -20.97 8.06
CA SER A 28 -6.74 -22.10 8.35
C SER A 28 -7.97 -22.13 7.45
N GLY A 29 -8.39 -20.97 6.95
CA GLY A 29 -9.67 -20.78 6.24
C GLY A 29 -10.87 -20.69 7.17
N GLU A 30 -10.66 -20.63 8.49
CA GLU A 30 -11.70 -20.60 9.51
C GLU A 30 -12.08 -19.18 9.94
N VAL A 31 -13.31 -18.99 10.39
CA VAL A 31 -13.74 -17.73 11.01
C VAL A 31 -13.15 -17.62 12.40
N TYR A 32 -12.44 -16.54 12.69
CA TYR A 32 -11.86 -16.30 14.00
C TYR A 32 -12.43 -15.09 14.74
N ALA A 33 -13.07 -14.17 14.00
CA ALA A 33 -13.62 -12.95 14.54
C ALA A 33 -14.82 -12.46 13.68
N GLU A 34 -15.46 -11.39 14.13
CA GLU A 34 -16.46 -10.64 13.37
C GLU A 34 -16.04 -9.17 13.30
N VAL A 35 -16.31 -8.50 12.18
CA VAL A 35 -16.13 -7.06 12.00
C VAL A 35 -17.47 -6.37 11.76
N ALA A 36 -17.62 -5.16 12.25
CA ALA A 36 -18.81 -4.35 12.03
C ALA A 36 -19.04 -4.15 10.52
N ASP A 37 -20.26 -4.46 10.06
CA ASP A 37 -20.73 -4.16 8.70
C ASP A 37 -21.43 -2.79 8.72
N GLY A 38 -20.63 -1.73 8.54
CA GLY A 38 -21.06 -0.35 8.68
C GLY A 38 -22.13 0.06 7.68
N SER A 39 -22.86 1.10 8.05
CA SER A 39 -23.94 1.72 7.29
C SER A 39 -23.59 3.17 6.90
N GLU A 40 -24.41 3.79 6.05
CA GLU A 40 -24.31 5.22 5.75
C GLU A 40 -24.47 6.09 7.01
N ASN A 41 -25.26 5.65 7.99
CA ASN A 41 -25.41 6.36 9.27
C ASN A 41 -24.11 6.37 10.08
N ASP A 42 -23.32 5.28 10.06
CA ASP A 42 -22.01 5.23 10.74
C ASP A 42 -21.02 6.18 10.06
N VAL A 43 -21.07 6.30 8.73
CA VAL A 43 -20.31 7.30 7.97
C VAL A 43 -20.69 8.71 8.40
N LEU A 44 -22.01 9.01 8.47
CA LEU A 44 -22.50 10.32 8.88
C LEU A 44 -22.01 10.69 10.30
N LEU A 45 -22.13 9.78 11.25
CA LEU A 45 -21.66 9.98 12.63
C LEU A 45 -20.16 10.23 12.69
N ALA A 46 -19.37 9.46 11.96
CA ALA A 46 -17.91 9.64 11.92
C ALA A 46 -17.50 10.99 11.28
N VAL A 47 -18.18 11.40 10.21
CA VAL A 47 -17.91 12.70 9.56
C VAL A 47 -18.32 13.86 10.47
N GLN A 48 -19.46 13.77 11.16
CA GLN A 48 -19.89 14.79 12.13
C GLN A 48 -18.90 14.92 13.29
N ALA A 49 -18.42 13.80 13.83
CA ALA A 49 -17.38 13.80 14.87
C ALA A 49 -16.08 14.45 14.39
N ALA A 50 -15.65 14.12 13.17
CA ALA A 50 -14.45 14.69 12.55
C ALA A 50 -14.61 16.19 12.29
N GLU A 51 -15.75 16.63 11.80
CA GLU A 51 -16.07 18.05 11.53
C GLU A 51 -16.08 18.87 12.83
N SER A 52 -16.68 18.33 13.88
CA SER A 52 -16.73 18.97 15.19
C SER A 52 -15.35 19.13 15.83
N ALA A 53 -14.45 18.15 15.64
CA ALA A 53 -13.10 18.17 16.17
C ALA A 53 -12.13 19.07 15.37
N PHE A 54 -12.42 19.32 14.10
CA PHE A 54 -11.51 19.97 13.16
C PHE A 54 -11.03 21.36 13.64
N PRO A 55 -11.87 22.31 14.09
CA PRO A 55 -11.41 23.64 14.46
C PRO A 55 -10.37 23.63 15.58
N ALA A 56 -10.57 22.81 16.61
CA ALA A 56 -9.65 22.69 17.74
C ALA A 56 -8.34 22.02 17.33
N TRP A 57 -8.40 20.96 16.50
CA TRP A 57 -7.21 20.27 16.00
C TRP A 57 -6.39 21.14 15.05
N ALA A 58 -7.03 21.85 14.13
CA ALA A 58 -6.39 22.73 13.17
C ALA A 58 -5.72 23.94 13.85
N ALA A 59 -6.26 24.39 14.98
CA ALA A 59 -5.69 25.50 15.77
C ALA A 59 -4.42 25.12 16.55
N LEU A 60 -4.15 23.83 16.75
CA LEU A 60 -2.90 23.39 17.38
C LEU A 60 -1.71 23.77 16.50
N THR A 61 -0.61 24.11 17.15
CA THR A 61 0.68 24.29 16.45
C THR A 61 1.14 22.96 15.84
N THR A 62 1.98 23.04 14.82
CA THR A 62 2.56 21.84 14.20
C THR A 62 3.31 20.96 15.23
N SER A 63 4.02 21.61 16.17
CA SER A 63 4.73 20.89 17.25
C SER A 63 3.80 20.18 18.24
N GLU A 64 2.59 20.69 18.48
CA GLU A 64 1.61 20.02 19.34
C GLU A 64 1.03 18.80 18.63
N ARG A 65 0.69 18.91 17.34
CA ARG A 65 0.24 17.77 16.54
C ARG A 65 1.33 16.70 16.39
N SER A 66 2.60 17.13 16.21
CA SER A 66 3.76 16.23 16.17
C SER A 66 3.85 15.37 17.43
N ARG A 67 3.71 15.98 18.61
CA ARG A 67 3.74 15.26 19.90
C ARG A 67 2.65 14.17 20.02
N TRP A 68 1.48 14.40 19.44
CA TRP A 68 0.42 13.38 19.42
C TRP A 68 0.78 12.18 18.54
N LEU A 69 1.39 12.44 17.37
CA LEU A 69 1.86 11.35 16.50
C LEU A 69 3.02 10.56 17.12
N GLU A 70 3.93 11.24 17.82
CA GLU A 70 5.01 10.59 18.57
C GLU A 70 4.46 9.69 19.69
N LYS A 71 3.50 10.21 20.49
CA LYS A 71 2.83 9.40 21.53
C LYS A 71 2.16 8.15 20.94
N LEU A 72 1.50 8.30 19.79
CA LEU A 72 0.86 7.16 19.11
C LEU A 72 1.90 6.15 18.61
N ALA A 73 3.02 6.63 18.05
CA ALA A 73 4.13 5.79 17.62
C ALA A 73 4.78 5.03 18.78
N ASP A 74 5.01 5.70 19.92
CA ASP A 74 5.63 5.10 21.10
C ASP A 74 4.70 4.06 21.74
N ALA A 75 3.41 4.33 21.82
CA ALA A 75 2.42 3.37 22.32
C ALA A 75 2.29 2.14 21.39
N LEU A 76 2.33 2.36 20.06
CA LEU A 76 2.36 1.27 19.07
C LEU A 76 3.63 0.42 19.21
N GLU A 77 4.79 1.04 19.43
CA GLU A 77 6.05 0.32 19.61
C GLU A 77 6.05 -0.55 20.86
N GLN A 78 5.48 -0.06 21.97
CA GLN A 78 5.31 -0.84 23.20
C GLN A 78 4.43 -2.08 23.00
N ARG A 79 3.53 -2.08 22.02
CA ARG A 79 2.63 -3.20 21.70
C ARG A 79 2.98 -3.90 20.39
N ARG A 80 4.18 -3.69 19.88
CA ARG A 80 4.67 -4.19 18.58
C ARG A 80 4.32 -5.65 18.34
N ASP A 81 4.57 -6.53 19.30
CA ASP A 81 4.37 -7.96 19.13
C ASP A 81 2.88 -8.33 19.06
N ALA A 82 2.02 -7.65 19.82
CA ALA A 82 0.57 -7.84 19.74
C ALA A 82 0.00 -7.42 18.39
N PHE A 83 0.44 -6.27 17.88
CA PHE A 83 0.06 -5.81 16.53
C PHE A 83 0.61 -6.73 15.45
N ALA A 84 1.84 -7.23 15.57
CA ALA A 84 2.41 -8.17 14.62
C ALA A 84 1.65 -9.50 14.58
N ALA A 85 1.23 -10.02 15.73
CA ALA A 85 0.42 -11.23 15.82
C ALA A 85 -0.97 -11.02 15.17
N ALA A 86 -1.63 -9.89 15.45
CA ALA A 86 -2.91 -9.54 14.86
C ALA A 86 -2.79 -9.38 13.32
N GLU A 87 -1.77 -8.65 12.83
CA GLU A 87 -1.49 -8.47 11.40
C GLU A 87 -1.24 -9.79 10.68
N SER A 88 -0.44 -10.68 11.29
CA SER A 88 -0.12 -12.00 10.75
C SER A 88 -1.36 -12.88 10.65
N ARG A 89 -2.18 -12.92 11.70
CA ARG A 89 -3.40 -13.71 11.75
C ARG A 89 -4.42 -13.25 10.70
N ASP A 90 -4.65 -11.94 10.64
CA ASP A 90 -5.64 -11.30 9.76
C ASP A 90 -5.31 -11.47 8.27
N THR A 91 -4.01 -11.49 7.94
CA THR A 91 -3.54 -11.50 6.55
C THR A 91 -3.01 -12.84 6.05
N GLY A 92 -2.73 -13.78 6.96
CA GLY A 92 -2.11 -15.07 6.62
C GLY A 92 -0.62 -14.97 6.25
N LYS A 93 0.05 -13.83 6.53
CA LYS A 93 1.49 -13.67 6.28
C LYS A 93 2.33 -14.25 7.42
N PRO A 94 3.60 -14.63 7.17
CA PRO A 94 4.50 -15.05 8.24
C PRO A 94 4.63 -13.98 9.32
N LEU A 95 4.59 -14.36 10.59
CA LEU A 95 4.71 -13.46 11.74
C LEU A 95 6.02 -12.64 11.69
N SER A 96 7.10 -13.24 11.20
CA SER A 96 8.38 -12.52 11.02
C SER A 96 8.27 -11.34 10.07
N LEU A 97 7.47 -11.45 9.00
CA LEU A 97 7.25 -10.34 8.06
C LEU A 97 6.48 -9.19 8.72
N ALA A 98 5.41 -9.51 9.45
CA ALA A 98 4.65 -8.51 10.20
C ALA A 98 5.52 -7.83 11.26
N ARG A 99 6.20 -8.62 12.11
CA ARG A 99 6.97 -8.13 13.26
C ARG A 99 8.22 -7.35 12.86
N ASP A 100 8.97 -7.81 11.84
CA ASP A 100 10.31 -7.29 11.54
C ASP A 100 10.29 -6.24 10.41
N VAL A 101 9.19 -6.12 9.64
CA VAL A 101 9.08 -5.21 8.51
C VAL A 101 7.88 -4.28 8.63
N GLU A 102 6.66 -4.81 8.76
CA GLU A 102 5.45 -4.01 8.54
C GLU A 102 5.07 -3.14 9.75
N ILE A 103 5.06 -3.72 10.95
CA ILE A 103 4.77 -2.94 12.17
C ILE A 103 5.87 -1.89 12.44
N PRO A 104 7.19 -2.19 12.34
CA PRO A 104 8.22 -1.16 12.40
C PRO A 104 8.04 -0.05 11.36
N ARG A 105 7.55 -0.38 10.17
CA ARG A 105 7.27 0.63 9.14
C ARG A 105 6.07 1.49 9.49
N ALA A 106 5.01 0.93 10.06
CA ALA A 106 3.86 1.69 10.54
C ALA A 106 4.28 2.71 11.63
N ILE A 107 5.13 2.29 12.58
CA ILE A 107 5.72 3.17 13.59
C ILE A 107 6.57 4.27 12.94
N ALA A 108 7.43 3.89 11.99
CA ALA A 108 8.28 4.83 11.27
C ALA A 108 7.47 5.86 10.46
N ASN A 109 6.31 5.50 9.91
CA ASN A 109 5.40 6.44 9.23
C ASN A 109 4.91 7.53 10.18
N LEU A 110 4.44 7.16 11.37
CA LEU A 110 3.97 8.10 12.39
C LEU A 110 5.09 9.07 12.81
N ARG A 111 6.28 8.53 13.16
CA ARG A 111 7.45 9.34 13.56
C ARG A 111 7.94 10.25 12.44
N PHE A 112 8.00 9.71 11.22
CA PHE A 112 8.46 10.50 10.08
C PHE A 112 7.57 11.74 9.86
N PHE A 113 6.25 11.58 9.81
CA PHE A 113 5.35 12.71 9.57
C PHE A 113 5.22 13.63 10.78
N ALA A 114 5.42 13.14 12.01
CA ALA A 114 5.58 13.99 13.19
C ALA A 114 6.73 14.99 13.01
N HIS A 115 7.89 14.51 12.56
CA HIS A 115 9.06 15.38 12.36
C HIS A 115 9.00 16.18 11.05
N ALA A 116 8.54 15.57 9.95
CA ALA A 116 8.47 16.22 8.65
C ALA A 116 7.55 17.45 8.67
N ALA A 117 6.45 17.39 9.41
CA ALA A 117 5.52 18.50 9.54
C ALA A 117 6.14 19.76 10.14
N THR A 118 7.05 19.62 11.12
CA THR A 118 7.75 20.74 11.75
C THR A 118 8.82 21.38 10.85
N GLN A 119 9.23 20.67 9.79
CA GLN A 119 10.23 21.10 8.81
C GLN A 119 9.63 21.42 7.44
N PHE A 120 8.30 21.38 7.32
CA PHE A 120 7.60 21.64 6.07
C PHE A 120 7.62 23.13 5.76
N ALA A 121 8.56 23.54 4.91
CA ALA A 121 8.75 24.92 4.50
C ALA A 121 7.70 25.38 3.50
N SER A 122 7.35 26.65 3.56
CA SER A 122 6.55 27.37 2.56
C SER A 122 7.41 28.28 1.71
N GLU A 123 6.99 28.52 0.48
CA GLU A 123 7.66 29.38 -0.48
C GLU A 123 7.39 30.86 -0.14
N SER A 124 8.43 31.71 -0.32
CA SER A 124 8.28 33.17 -0.30
C SER A 124 9.08 33.81 -1.42
N HIS A 125 8.53 34.84 -2.02
CA HIS A 125 9.10 35.55 -3.16
C HIS A 125 9.08 37.07 -2.87
N HIS A 126 10.24 37.69 -2.89
CA HIS A 126 10.41 39.13 -2.74
C HIS A 126 10.65 39.74 -4.12
N GLY A 127 9.82 40.74 -4.49
CA GLY A 127 9.91 41.46 -5.75
C GLY A 127 9.74 42.98 -5.54
N GLU A 128 9.87 43.76 -6.63
CA GLU A 128 9.72 45.22 -6.59
C GLU A 128 8.35 45.67 -6.06
N ALA A 129 7.30 44.93 -6.37
CA ALA A 129 5.93 45.24 -5.99
C ALA A 129 5.56 44.82 -4.57
N GLY A 130 6.36 43.95 -3.92
CA GLY A 130 6.04 43.44 -2.59
C GLY A 130 6.60 42.08 -2.24
N LEU A 131 6.20 41.60 -1.08
CA LEU A 131 6.46 40.25 -0.58
C LEU A 131 5.25 39.36 -0.86
N ASN A 132 5.48 38.24 -1.52
CA ASN A 132 4.50 37.17 -1.65
C ASN A 132 4.96 35.97 -0.82
N TYR A 133 4.05 35.36 -0.06
CA TYR A 133 4.34 34.10 0.62
C TYR A 133 3.17 33.14 0.50
N THR A 134 3.49 31.83 0.50
CA THR A 134 2.47 30.77 0.47
C THR A 134 2.09 30.38 1.90
N LEU A 135 0.83 30.59 2.26
CA LEU A 135 0.23 30.06 3.47
C LEU A 135 -0.40 28.70 3.17
N ARG A 136 0.02 27.65 3.87
CA ARG A 136 -0.55 26.31 3.73
C ARG A 136 -1.49 26.01 4.89
N GLN A 137 -2.75 25.76 4.56
CA GLN A 137 -3.81 25.52 5.53
C GLN A 137 -4.28 24.06 5.45
N PRO A 138 -4.71 23.42 6.55
CA PRO A 138 -5.38 22.14 6.51
C PRO A 138 -6.68 22.21 5.68
N LEU A 139 -7.04 21.10 5.03
CA LEU A 139 -8.20 21.03 4.15
C LEU A 139 -9.53 20.97 4.93
N GLY A 140 -9.53 20.33 6.09
CA GLY A 140 -10.73 20.01 6.86
C GLY A 140 -10.82 18.53 7.23
N VAL A 141 -11.98 17.92 6.98
CA VAL A 141 -12.15 16.48 7.12
C VAL A 141 -11.69 15.76 5.86
N VAL A 142 -10.87 14.72 6.02
CA VAL A 142 -10.36 13.93 4.90
C VAL A 142 -10.68 12.45 5.07
N ALA A 143 -10.87 11.73 3.95
CA ALA A 143 -11.09 10.30 3.93
C ALA A 143 -9.78 9.55 3.64
N ALA A 144 -9.48 8.51 4.43
CA ALA A 144 -8.36 7.60 4.23
C ALA A 144 -8.89 6.17 4.02
N ILE A 145 -8.73 5.62 2.83
CA ILE A 145 -9.23 4.28 2.49
C ILE A 145 -8.02 3.39 2.20
N SER A 146 -7.79 2.37 3.04
CA SER A 146 -6.62 1.51 2.97
C SER A 146 -6.96 0.06 2.59
N PRO A 147 -6.04 -0.65 1.91
CA PRO A 147 -6.23 -2.01 1.45
C PRO A 147 -5.89 -3.04 2.54
N TRP A 148 -6.03 -4.31 2.19
CA TRP A 148 -5.85 -5.48 3.06
C TRP A 148 -4.44 -6.08 3.06
N ASN A 149 -3.58 -5.72 2.12
CA ASN A 149 -2.31 -6.46 1.92
C ASN A 149 -1.20 -6.08 2.90
N LEU A 150 -1.14 -4.81 3.30
CA LEU A 150 -0.23 -4.25 4.31
C LEU A 150 -1.05 -3.34 5.23
N PRO A 151 -1.98 -3.92 6.04
CA PRO A 151 -3.05 -3.18 6.70
C PRO A 151 -2.57 -1.97 7.49
N LEU A 152 -1.83 -2.18 8.58
CA LEU A 152 -1.40 -1.08 9.45
C LEU A 152 -0.39 -0.15 8.78
N TYR A 153 0.53 -0.73 7.97
CA TYR A 153 1.52 0.05 7.25
C TYR A 153 0.87 1.11 6.34
N LEU A 154 -0.09 0.68 5.48
CA LEU A 154 -0.75 1.59 4.54
C LEU A 154 -1.80 2.46 5.21
N PHE A 155 -2.38 2.00 6.31
CA PHE A 155 -3.27 2.81 7.13
C PHE A 155 -2.52 4.02 7.73
N THR A 156 -1.40 3.77 8.41
CA THR A 156 -0.58 4.84 9.01
C THR A 156 0.04 5.75 7.95
N TRP A 157 0.36 5.22 6.76
CA TRP A 157 0.88 5.99 5.62
C TRP A 157 -0.08 7.08 5.15
N LYS A 158 -1.38 6.91 5.38
CA LYS A 158 -2.44 7.87 5.01
C LYS A 158 -2.83 8.79 6.16
N ILE A 159 -3.05 8.22 7.35
CA ILE A 159 -3.53 9.02 8.48
C ILE A 159 -2.45 9.93 9.06
N ALA A 160 -1.18 9.50 9.09
CA ALA A 160 -0.11 10.28 9.72
C ALA A 160 0.11 11.65 9.04
N PRO A 161 0.31 11.76 7.71
CA PRO A 161 0.46 13.06 7.06
C PRO A 161 -0.81 13.92 7.13
N ALA A 162 -2.00 13.30 7.10
CA ALA A 162 -3.26 14.01 7.21
C ALA A 162 -3.40 14.70 8.58
N LEU A 163 -3.15 13.95 9.66
CA LEU A 163 -3.19 14.47 11.03
C LEU A 163 -2.08 15.50 11.28
N ALA A 164 -0.86 15.24 10.81
CA ALA A 164 0.28 16.16 10.92
C ALA A 164 -0.01 17.51 10.24
N ALA A 165 -0.68 17.48 9.08
CA ALA A 165 -1.10 18.68 8.35
C ALA A 165 -2.24 19.45 9.03
N GLY A 166 -2.87 18.91 10.08
CA GLY A 166 -3.95 19.56 10.84
C GLY A 166 -5.36 19.19 10.38
N ASN A 167 -5.52 18.16 9.56
CA ASN A 167 -6.83 17.63 9.17
C ASN A 167 -7.35 16.65 10.23
N THR A 168 -8.66 16.48 10.28
CA THR A 168 -9.30 15.35 10.96
C THR A 168 -9.60 14.25 9.94
N VAL A 169 -9.62 12.99 10.39
CA VAL A 169 -9.63 11.84 9.50
C VAL A 169 -10.83 10.95 9.78
N VAL A 170 -11.53 10.56 8.71
CA VAL A 170 -12.41 9.39 8.69
C VAL A 170 -11.74 8.32 7.85
N ALA A 171 -11.32 7.25 8.51
CA ALA A 171 -10.57 6.17 7.91
C ALA A 171 -11.45 4.94 7.69
N LYS A 172 -11.34 4.33 6.50
CA LYS A 172 -11.95 3.04 6.17
C LYS A 172 -10.86 2.02 5.84
N PRO A 173 -10.46 1.18 6.81
CA PRO A 173 -9.61 0.03 6.50
C PRO A 173 -10.38 -1.02 5.69
N SER A 174 -9.68 -2.00 5.14
CA SER A 174 -10.33 -3.14 4.50
C SER A 174 -11.11 -3.95 5.54
N GLU A 175 -12.32 -4.34 5.18
CA GLU A 175 -13.16 -5.24 5.99
C GLU A 175 -12.63 -6.68 6.08
N ILE A 176 -11.66 -7.02 5.22
CA ILE A 176 -11.02 -8.35 5.22
C ILE A 176 -9.95 -8.44 6.32
N THR A 177 -9.30 -7.32 6.64
CA THR A 177 -8.20 -7.25 7.60
C THR A 177 -8.40 -6.08 8.58
N PRO A 178 -9.38 -6.17 9.48
CA PRO A 178 -9.79 -5.04 10.33
C PRO A 178 -8.97 -4.90 11.62
N ALA A 179 -8.28 -5.96 12.06
CA ALA A 179 -7.78 -6.09 13.41
C ALA A 179 -6.82 -4.95 13.82
N THR A 180 -5.78 -4.71 13.04
CA THR A 180 -4.76 -3.72 13.44
C THR A 180 -5.23 -2.28 13.37
N ALA A 181 -6.17 -1.95 12.47
CA ALA A 181 -6.79 -0.62 12.44
C ALA A 181 -7.69 -0.40 13.67
N THR A 182 -8.47 -1.41 14.09
CA THR A 182 -9.28 -1.35 15.30
C THR A 182 -8.41 -1.16 16.54
N LEU A 183 -7.37 -1.98 16.70
CA LEU A 183 -6.40 -1.86 17.80
C LEU A 183 -5.72 -0.49 17.84
N LEU A 184 -5.43 0.11 16.68
CA LEU A 184 -4.86 1.46 16.63
C LEU A 184 -5.87 2.53 17.11
N GLY A 185 -7.16 2.36 16.81
CA GLY A 185 -8.21 3.23 17.34
C GLY A 185 -8.30 3.16 18.87
N GLU A 186 -8.30 1.95 19.42
CA GLU A 186 -8.26 1.73 20.88
C GLU A 186 -7.02 2.36 21.51
N LEU A 187 -5.86 2.17 20.89
CA LEU A 187 -4.61 2.78 21.33
C LEU A 187 -4.65 4.32 21.28
N ALA A 188 -5.30 4.89 20.26
CA ALA A 188 -5.50 6.33 20.17
C ALA A 188 -6.36 6.88 21.33
N ALA A 189 -7.40 6.13 21.75
CA ALA A 189 -8.19 6.47 22.92
C ALA A 189 -7.36 6.40 24.22
N GLU A 190 -6.58 5.34 24.38
CA GLU A 190 -5.74 5.13 25.59
C GLU A 190 -4.70 6.24 25.79
N ILE A 191 -4.07 6.73 24.71
CA ILE A 191 -3.13 7.86 24.81
C ILE A 191 -3.81 9.21 25.00
N GLY A 192 -5.15 9.24 24.92
CA GLY A 192 -5.97 10.44 25.05
C GLY A 192 -5.94 11.34 23.80
N LEU A 193 -5.81 10.79 22.59
CA LEU A 193 -5.95 11.56 21.35
C LEU A 193 -7.29 12.32 21.37
N PRO A 194 -7.36 13.62 21.04
CA PRO A 194 -8.61 14.37 21.12
C PRO A 194 -9.73 13.68 20.32
N ARG A 195 -10.91 13.61 20.94
CA ARG A 195 -12.08 12.90 20.39
C ARG A 195 -12.45 13.46 19.02
N GLY A 196 -12.76 12.58 18.07
CA GLY A 196 -13.15 12.94 16.71
C GLY A 196 -11.99 13.28 15.75
N VAL A 197 -10.75 13.39 16.22
CA VAL A 197 -9.56 13.67 15.37
C VAL A 197 -9.28 12.50 14.42
N LEU A 198 -9.39 11.27 14.92
CA LEU A 198 -9.34 10.03 14.15
C LEU A 198 -10.63 9.25 14.36
N ASN A 199 -11.29 8.87 13.27
CA ASN A 199 -12.47 8.01 13.27
C ASN A 199 -12.24 6.85 12.30
N ILE A 200 -12.66 5.64 12.69
CA ILE A 200 -12.49 4.42 11.89
C ILE A 200 -13.86 3.78 11.69
N VAL A 201 -14.26 3.65 10.43
CA VAL A 201 -15.53 3.03 10.05
C VAL A 201 -15.25 1.78 9.23
N HIS A 202 -15.62 0.62 9.74
CA HIS A 202 -15.56 -0.64 9.01
C HIS A 202 -16.79 -0.81 8.11
N GLY A 203 -16.68 -1.68 7.11
CA GLY A 203 -17.75 -2.01 6.18
C GLY A 203 -17.30 -2.07 4.73
N SER A 204 -18.19 -2.44 3.84
CA SER A 204 -17.87 -2.64 2.43
C SER A 204 -17.60 -1.33 1.68
N GLY A 205 -16.86 -1.43 0.58
CA GLY A 205 -16.56 -0.28 -0.28
C GLY A 205 -17.82 0.47 -0.76
N PRO A 206 -18.82 -0.22 -1.31
CA PRO A 206 -20.07 0.43 -1.77
C PRO A 206 -20.87 1.12 -0.66
N VAL A 207 -20.93 0.55 0.55
CA VAL A 207 -21.82 1.05 1.62
C VAL A 207 -21.15 2.09 2.51
N VAL A 208 -19.83 2.01 2.71
CA VAL A 208 -19.06 2.93 3.55
C VAL A 208 -18.10 3.79 2.74
N GLY A 209 -17.39 3.18 1.78
CA GLY A 209 -16.38 3.89 1.00
C GLY A 209 -16.96 4.94 0.06
N GLU A 210 -17.99 4.60 -0.71
CA GLU A 210 -18.62 5.55 -1.65
C GLU A 210 -19.32 6.71 -0.96
N PRO A 211 -20.13 6.51 0.10
CA PRO A 211 -20.66 7.62 0.86
C PRO A 211 -19.59 8.54 1.44
N LEU A 212 -18.44 8.01 1.89
CA LEU A 212 -17.31 8.87 2.30
C LEU A 212 -16.80 9.72 1.15
N VAL A 213 -16.61 9.12 -0.04
CA VAL A 213 -16.17 9.88 -1.23
C VAL A 213 -17.16 10.96 -1.63
N LEU A 214 -18.45 10.68 -1.54
CA LEU A 214 -19.53 11.59 -1.94
C LEU A 214 -19.87 12.65 -0.88
N HIS A 215 -19.51 12.45 0.40
CA HIS A 215 -19.93 13.33 1.49
C HIS A 215 -19.38 14.76 1.32
N PRO A 216 -20.21 15.82 1.36
CA PRO A 216 -19.79 17.20 1.03
C PRO A 216 -18.73 17.77 1.99
N THR A 217 -18.70 17.34 3.24
CA THR A 217 -17.71 17.75 4.24
C THR A 217 -16.32 17.18 3.95
N ILE A 218 -16.20 16.02 3.30
CA ILE A 218 -14.92 15.41 2.93
C ILE A 218 -14.27 16.24 1.82
N LYS A 219 -13.05 16.75 2.06
CA LYS A 219 -12.32 17.63 1.14
C LYS A 219 -11.29 16.89 0.28
N ALA A 220 -10.76 15.79 0.79
CA ALA A 220 -9.79 14.98 0.07
C ALA A 220 -9.99 13.48 0.36
N VAL A 221 -9.63 12.65 -0.60
CA VAL A 221 -9.66 11.19 -0.50
C VAL A 221 -8.28 10.63 -0.83
N SER A 222 -7.65 9.96 0.13
CA SER A 222 -6.45 9.15 -0.09
C SER A 222 -6.85 7.68 -0.13
N PHE A 223 -6.60 7.01 -1.25
CA PHE A 223 -7.00 5.63 -1.50
C PHE A 223 -5.81 4.79 -1.96
N THR A 224 -5.71 3.57 -1.43
CA THR A 224 -4.87 2.51 -2.00
C THR A 224 -5.72 1.26 -2.24
N GLY A 225 -5.63 0.69 -3.43
CA GLY A 225 -6.38 -0.52 -3.79
C GLY A 225 -6.33 -0.85 -5.28
N SER A 226 -7.37 -1.52 -5.79
CA SER A 226 -7.41 -1.92 -7.20
C SER A 226 -7.63 -0.74 -8.14
N THR A 227 -7.08 -0.84 -9.37
CA THR A 227 -7.27 0.17 -10.42
C THR A 227 -8.74 0.41 -10.75
N THR A 228 -9.57 -0.65 -10.73
CA THR A 228 -11.01 -0.53 -10.98
C THR A 228 -11.70 0.35 -9.94
N VAL A 229 -11.41 0.13 -8.66
CA VAL A 229 -11.98 0.94 -7.57
C VAL A 229 -11.41 2.36 -7.59
N GLY A 230 -10.11 2.53 -7.87
CA GLY A 230 -9.49 3.86 -7.98
C GLY A 230 -10.12 4.70 -9.09
N ARG A 231 -10.37 4.12 -10.27
CA ARG A 231 -11.10 4.80 -11.36
C ARG A 231 -12.52 5.20 -10.95
N ARG A 232 -13.21 4.34 -10.20
CA ARG A 232 -14.55 4.67 -9.67
C ARG A 232 -14.49 5.84 -8.69
N ILE A 233 -13.55 5.83 -7.75
CA ILE A 233 -13.35 6.94 -6.80
C ILE A 233 -13.04 8.24 -7.54
N ALA A 234 -12.15 8.22 -8.54
CA ALA A 234 -11.84 9.40 -9.35
C ALA A 234 -13.10 9.96 -10.06
N GLY A 235 -13.92 9.08 -10.62
CA GLY A 235 -15.18 9.44 -11.27
C GLY A 235 -16.20 10.06 -10.32
N LEU A 236 -16.26 9.60 -9.06
CA LEU A 236 -17.16 10.14 -8.03
C LEU A 236 -16.63 11.47 -7.43
N ALA A 237 -15.34 11.58 -7.20
CA ALA A 237 -14.72 12.73 -6.55
C ALA A 237 -14.56 13.93 -7.52
N GLY A 238 -14.30 13.68 -8.81
CA GLY A 238 -14.03 14.70 -9.81
C GLY A 238 -15.14 15.75 -9.95
N PRO A 239 -16.41 15.39 -10.15
CA PRO A 239 -17.53 16.33 -10.21
C PRO A 239 -17.70 17.19 -8.95
N LEU A 240 -17.19 16.70 -7.79
CA LEU A 240 -17.25 17.39 -6.52
C LEU A 240 -15.99 18.24 -6.23
N LEU A 241 -15.06 18.30 -7.19
CA LEU A 241 -13.80 19.03 -7.10
C LEU A 241 -12.94 18.66 -5.88
N LYS A 242 -13.04 17.41 -5.42
CA LYS A 242 -12.25 16.91 -4.31
C LYS A 242 -10.84 16.55 -4.73
N LYS A 243 -9.88 16.80 -3.86
CA LYS A 243 -8.51 16.28 -4.03
C LYS A 243 -8.54 14.75 -3.92
N VAL A 244 -7.81 14.05 -4.80
CA VAL A 244 -7.64 12.60 -4.74
C VAL A 244 -6.17 12.24 -4.85
N SER A 245 -5.72 11.30 -4.00
CA SER A 245 -4.45 10.58 -4.14
C SER A 245 -4.79 9.10 -4.24
N LEU A 246 -4.41 8.49 -5.37
CA LEU A 246 -4.78 7.13 -5.72
C LEU A 246 -3.50 6.31 -5.93
N GLU A 247 -3.29 5.34 -5.07
CA GLU A 247 -2.23 4.34 -5.19
C GLU A 247 -2.87 3.01 -5.61
N LEU A 248 -2.54 2.56 -6.83
CA LEU A 248 -3.27 1.47 -7.47
C LEU A 248 -2.32 0.30 -7.79
N GLY A 249 -2.80 -0.63 -8.61
CA GLY A 249 -2.06 -1.82 -8.99
C GLY A 249 -0.79 -1.54 -9.79
N GLY A 250 0.00 -2.59 -9.97
CA GLY A 250 1.21 -2.57 -10.77
C GLY A 250 1.46 -3.90 -11.51
N LYS A 251 2.15 -3.83 -12.64
CA LYS A 251 2.68 -4.98 -13.37
C LYS A 251 4.17 -4.78 -13.60
N ASN A 252 4.90 -4.69 -12.49
CA ASN A 252 6.26 -4.17 -12.46
C ASN A 252 7.25 -5.08 -13.19
N ALA A 253 8.18 -4.45 -13.89
CA ALA A 253 9.26 -5.13 -14.61
C ALA A 253 10.54 -5.15 -13.77
N THR A 254 11.19 -6.31 -13.75
CA THR A 254 12.53 -6.51 -13.21
C THR A 254 13.46 -6.86 -14.36
N LEU A 255 14.35 -5.95 -14.75
CA LEU A 255 15.29 -6.11 -15.85
C LEU A 255 16.62 -6.64 -15.31
N VAL A 256 17.06 -7.81 -15.78
CA VAL A 256 18.29 -8.47 -15.34
C VAL A 256 19.27 -8.57 -16.52
N PHE A 257 20.33 -7.75 -16.49
CA PHE A 257 21.35 -7.75 -17.52
C PHE A 257 22.48 -8.76 -17.20
N ALA A 258 23.14 -9.30 -18.23
CA ALA A 258 24.19 -10.29 -18.08
C ALA A 258 25.38 -9.81 -17.28
N ASN A 259 25.67 -8.50 -17.31
CA ASN A 259 26.75 -7.89 -16.54
C ASN A 259 26.41 -7.59 -15.08
N SER A 260 25.19 -7.91 -14.63
CA SER A 260 24.79 -7.73 -13.22
C SER A 260 25.35 -8.84 -12.33
N ASP A 261 25.42 -8.57 -11.03
CA ASP A 261 25.76 -9.60 -10.04
C ASP A 261 24.51 -10.33 -9.54
N TRP A 262 23.69 -10.79 -10.47
CA TRP A 262 22.38 -11.35 -10.16
C TRP A 262 22.45 -12.58 -9.24
N ARG A 263 23.55 -13.37 -9.30
CA ARG A 263 23.72 -14.56 -8.45
C ARG A 263 23.84 -14.16 -6.97
N ALA A 264 24.59 -13.13 -6.67
CA ALA A 264 24.71 -12.60 -5.31
C ALA A 264 23.39 -11.99 -4.81
N HIS A 265 22.53 -11.56 -5.73
CA HIS A 265 21.26 -10.89 -5.43
C HIS A 265 20.01 -11.76 -5.69
N LEU A 266 20.18 -13.05 -5.96
CA LEU A 266 19.07 -13.95 -6.29
C LEU A 266 18.00 -14.00 -5.21
N ASP A 267 18.37 -13.93 -3.93
CA ASP A 267 17.42 -13.88 -2.82
C ASP A 267 16.60 -12.58 -2.80
N THR A 268 17.18 -11.46 -3.22
CA THR A 268 16.43 -10.19 -3.34
C THR A 268 15.47 -10.24 -4.52
N LEU A 269 15.89 -10.82 -5.65
CA LEU A 269 15.04 -11.06 -6.82
C LEU A 269 13.87 -11.99 -6.47
N LEU A 270 14.15 -13.07 -5.73
CA LEU A 270 13.13 -14.00 -5.25
C LEU A 270 12.13 -13.30 -4.29
N ARG A 271 12.63 -12.51 -3.35
CA ARG A 271 11.77 -11.71 -2.46
C ARG A 271 10.92 -10.74 -3.24
N SER A 272 11.47 -10.06 -4.26
CA SER A 272 10.70 -9.13 -5.08
C SER A 272 9.53 -9.81 -5.80
N ALA A 273 9.68 -11.09 -6.13
CA ALA A 273 8.66 -11.88 -6.80
C ALA A 273 7.59 -12.44 -5.83
N PHE A 274 8.00 -12.92 -4.64
CA PHE A 274 7.16 -13.81 -3.82
C PHE A 274 6.92 -13.34 -2.38
N GLN A 275 7.52 -12.22 -1.93
CA GLN A 275 7.26 -11.71 -0.58
C GLN A 275 5.77 -11.41 -0.40
N ASN A 276 5.23 -11.69 0.79
CA ASN A 276 3.80 -11.60 1.10
C ASN A 276 2.93 -12.42 0.11
N ALA A 277 3.41 -13.57 -0.36
CA ALA A 277 2.78 -14.39 -1.40
C ALA A 277 2.46 -13.58 -2.68
N GLY A 278 3.32 -12.65 -3.07
CA GLY A 278 3.12 -11.78 -4.24
C GLY A 278 2.04 -10.69 -4.06
N GLN A 279 1.50 -10.53 -2.86
CA GLN A 279 0.42 -9.57 -2.55
C GLN A 279 0.97 -8.18 -2.17
N ILE A 280 1.95 -7.69 -2.92
CA ILE A 280 2.51 -6.34 -2.79
C ILE A 280 2.47 -5.65 -4.15
N CYS A 281 1.90 -4.45 -4.22
CA CYS A 281 1.82 -3.67 -5.47
C CYS A 281 3.19 -3.41 -6.14
N LEU A 282 4.28 -3.47 -5.36
CA LEU A 282 5.66 -3.28 -5.80
C LEU A 282 6.37 -4.58 -6.20
N CYS A 283 5.71 -5.75 -6.15
CA CYS A 283 6.32 -7.01 -6.58
C CYS A 283 6.78 -6.97 -8.03
N GLY A 284 7.98 -7.48 -8.30
CA GLY A 284 8.52 -7.69 -9.64
C GLY A 284 7.86 -8.89 -10.30
N SER A 285 6.65 -8.71 -10.81
CA SER A 285 5.82 -9.78 -11.35
C SER A 285 6.20 -10.23 -12.79
N ARG A 286 7.02 -9.42 -13.48
CA ARG A 286 7.62 -9.75 -14.79
C ARG A 286 9.14 -9.69 -14.69
N LEU A 287 9.80 -10.82 -14.82
CA LEU A 287 11.25 -10.94 -14.85
C LEU A 287 11.72 -10.93 -16.31
N LEU A 288 12.31 -9.83 -16.73
CA LEU A 288 12.89 -9.63 -18.05
C LEU A 288 14.38 -9.91 -17.93
N VAL A 289 14.87 -10.95 -18.59
CA VAL A 289 16.24 -11.47 -18.41
C VAL A 289 16.97 -11.44 -19.74
N GLN A 290 18.20 -10.90 -19.75
CA GLN A 290 19.00 -10.86 -20.98
C GLN A 290 19.26 -12.27 -21.50
N GLN A 291 19.06 -12.48 -22.82
CA GLN A 291 19.12 -13.77 -23.48
C GLN A 291 20.37 -14.59 -23.12
N ALA A 292 21.52 -13.94 -23.04
CA ALA A 292 22.81 -14.58 -22.75
C ALA A 292 22.88 -15.32 -21.40
N ILE A 293 22.01 -14.95 -20.44
CA ILE A 293 21.97 -15.57 -19.10
C ILE A 293 20.61 -16.20 -18.79
N TYR A 294 19.69 -16.23 -19.77
CA TYR A 294 18.31 -16.56 -19.52
C TYR A 294 18.11 -17.96 -18.91
N GLU A 295 18.71 -18.99 -19.52
CA GLU A 295 18.54 -20.37 -19.06
C GLU A 295 19.13 -20.59 -17.66
N GLU A 296 20.34 -20.09 -17.44
CA GLU A 296 21.01 -20.21 -16.15
C GLU A 296 20.26 -19.47 -15.04
N PHE A 297 19.79 -18.24 -15.32
CA PHE A 297 18.98 -17.46 -14.38
C PHE A 297 17.66 -18.18 -14.08
N ARG A 298 16.96 -18.66 -15.12
CA ARG A 298 15.69 -19.39 -14.98
C ARG A 298 15.84 -20.59 -14.06
N ASP A 299 16.85 -21.43 -14.31
CA ASP A 299 17.07 -22.66 -13.56
C ASP A 299 17.44 -22.36 -12.09
N ALA A 300 18.29 -21.37 -11.86
CA ALA A 300 18.64 -20.92 -10.52
C ALA A 300 17.43 -20.34 -9.76
N LEU A 301 16.59 -19.54 -10.41
CA LEU A 301 15.38 -18.98 -9.82
C LEU A 301 14.39 -20.10 -9.43
N ILE A 302 14.17 -21.07 -10.30
CA ILE A 302 13.26 -22.20 -10.06
C ILE A 302 13.74 -23.01 -8.85
N GLU A 303 15.03 -23.35 -8.81
CA GLU A 303 15.60 -24.12 -7.71
C GLU A 303 15.45 -23.36 -6.38
N ARG A 304 15.70 -22.05 -6.37
CA ARG A 304 15.55 -21.23 -5.18
C ARG A 304 14.08 -21.06 -4.76
N ALA A 305 13.17 -20.93 -5.73
CA ALA A 305 11.74 -20.79 -5.47
C ALA A 305 11.11 -22.07 -4.91
N ARG A 306 11.60 -23.26 -5.28
CA ARG A 306 11.20 -24.55 -4.66
C ARG A 306 11.46 -24.59 -3.16
N GLY A 307 12.47 -23.88 -2.70
CA GLY A 307 12.82 -23.77 -1.27
C GLY A 307 11.91 -22.84 -0.46
N LEU A 308 10.96 -22.14 -1.08
CA LEU A 308 10.01 -21.28 -0.36
C LEU A 308 9.00 -22.13 0.41
N LYS A 309 9.22 -22.22 1.72
CA LYS A 309 8.45 -23.09 2.60
C LYS A 309 7.16 -22.38 3.07
N ALA A 310 6.02 -23.03 2.82
CA ALA A 310 4.76 -22.71 3.49
C ALA A 310 4.65 -23.53 4.78
N GLY A 311 4.33 -22.85 5.90
CA GLY A 311 4.30 -23.48 7.22
C GLY A 311 3.36 -22.76 8.18
N PRO A 312 3.39 -23.08 9.48
CA PRO A 312 2.77 -22.28 10.52
C PRO A 312 3.29 -20.84 10.47
N LEU A 313 2.42 -19.85 10.72
CA LEU A 313 2.79 -18.45 10.56
C LEU A 313 3.85 -17.97 11.57
N ASP A 314 3.92 -18.59 12.72
CA ASP A 314 4.89 -18.35 13.81
C ASP A 314 6.21 -19.10 13.63
N ASP A 315 6.29 -20.07 12.70
CA ASP A 315 7.56 -20.76 12.39
C ASP A 315 8.51 -19.80 11.67
N SER A 316 9.68 -19.60 12.28
CA SER A 316 10.73 -18.71 11.76
C SER A 316 11.28 -19.13 10.37
N THR A 317 11.02 -20.37 9.93
CA THR A 317 11.41 -20.88 8.60
C THR A 317 10.35 -20.67 7.53
N THR A 318 9.13 -20.32 7.89
CA THR A 318 8.04 -20.02 6.94
C THR A 318 8.39 -18.78 6.12
N ARG A 319 8.29 -18.89 4.80
CA ARG A 319 8.59 -17.83 3.82
C ARG A 319 7.40 -17.51 2.92
N LEU A 320 6.45 -18.42 2.80
CA LEU A 320 5.25 -18.27 1.98
C LEU A 320 4.02 -18.24 2.89
N GLY A 321 3.30 -17.12 2.87
CA GLY A 321 2.01 -16.94 3.54
C GLY A 321 0.83 -17.42 2.69
N ALA A 322 -0.37 -17.33 3.27
CA ALA A 322 -1.63 -17.59 2.58
C ALA A 322 -2.05 -16.42 1.69
N MET A 323 -2.97 -16.69 0.75
CA MET A 323 -3.77 -15.66 0.09
C MET A 323 -4.77 -15.11 1.10
N VAL A 324 -5.03 -13.81 1.05
CA VAL A 324 -5.81 -13.12 2.10
C VAL A 324 -7.25 -13.59 2.24
N SER A 325 -7.85 -14.16 1.19
CA SER A 325 -9.24 -14.62 1.18
C SER A 325 -9.48 -15.72 0.15
N GLN A 326 -10.54 -16.50 0.33
CA GLN A 326 -10.97 -17.52 -0.64
C GLN A 326 -11.19 -16.90 -2.04
N ALA A 327 -11.91 -15.79 -2.11
CA ALA A 327 -12.19 -15.12 -3.39
C ALA A 327 -10.91 -14.70 -4.12
N HIS A 328 -9.89 -14.23 -3.39
CA HIS A 328 -8.61 -13.86 -3.99
C HIS A 328 -7.78 -15.08 -4.38
N PHE A 329 -7.80 -16.13 -3.58
CA PHE A 329 -7.20 -17.43 -3.89
C PHE A 329 -7.75 -17.99 -5.21
N ASP A 330 -9.08 -18.05 -5.35
CA ASP A 330 -9.75 -18.53 -6.55
C ASP A 330 -9.40 -17.67 -7.78
N LYS A 331 -9.39 -16.34 -7.65
CA LYS A 331 -8.95 -15.41 -8.70
C LYS A 331 -7.55 -15.74 -9.20
N VAL A 332 -6.60 -15.96 -8.29
CA VAL A 332 -5.21 -16.26 -8.67
C VAL A 332 -5.10 -17.59 -9.42
N LEU A 333 -5.83 -18.63 -8.99
CA LEU A 333 -5.87 -19.91 -9.70
C LEU A 333 -6.48 -19.78 -11.10
N VAL A 334 -7.54 -18.98 -11.27
CA VAL A 334 -8.11 -18.65 -12.58
C VAL A 334 -7.08 -17.92 -13.46
N CYS A 335 -6.30 -16.99 -12.92
CA CYS A 335 -5.24 -16.32 -13.68
C CYS A 335 -4.15 -17.30 -14.13
N ILE A 336 -3.77 -18.27 -13.29
CA ILE A 336 -2.80 -19.32 -13.63
C ILE A 336 -3.36 -20.25 -14.74
N ALA A 337 -4.63 -20.62 -14.65
CA ALA A 337 -5.29 -21.42 -15.69
C ALA A 337 -5.33 -20.66 -17.02
N ARG A 338 -5.68 -19.37 -17.00
CA ARG A 338 -5.64 -18.49 -18.19
C ARG A 338 -4.25 -18.43 -18.82
N ALA A 339 -3.19 -18.30 -18.02
CA ALA A 339 -1.82 -18.27 -18.53
C ALA A 339 -1.48 -19.50 -19.38
N ARG A 340 -1.98 -20.69 -18.99
CA ARG A 340 -1.82 -21.92 -19.79
C ARG A 340 -2.57 -21.85 -21.12
N THR A 341 -3.78 -21.30 -21.12
CA THR A 341 -4.57 -21.13 -22.37
C THR A 341 -3.97 -20.09 -23.31
N GLU A 342 -3.22 -19.12 -22.77
CA GLU A 342 -2.44 -18.13 -23.53
C GLU A 342 -1.13 -18.70 -24.11
N GLY A 343 -0.83 -19.99 -23.90
CA GLY A 343 0.38 -20.64 -24.35
C GLY A 343 1.54 -20.62 -23.37
N GLY A 344 1.31 -20.13 -22.16
CA GLY A 344 2.31 -20.08 -21.09
C GLY A 344 2.70 -21.47 -20.58
N ARG A 345 4.00 -21.70 -20.46
CA ARG A 345 4.57 -22.91 -19.88
C ARG A 345 4.83 -22.69 -18.38
N VAL A 346 4.12 -23.41 -17.53
CA VAL A 346 4.35 -23.38 -16.08
C VAL A 346 5.56 -24.24 -15.75
N LEU A 347 6.62 -23.62 -15.26
CA LEU A 347 7.90 -24.26 -14.92
C LEU A 347 7.95 -24.72 -13.47
N LEU A 348 7.21 -24.05 -12.58
CA LEU A 348 7.11 -24.36 -11.16
C LEU A 348 5.71 -24.00 -10.66
N GLY A 349 5.18 -24.77 -9.72
CA GLY A 349 3.92 -24.49 -9.05
C GLY A 349 2.69 -24.60 -9.94
N GLY A 350 1.85 -23.58 -9.92
CA GLY A 350 0.63 -23.51 -10.73
C GLY A 350 -0.57 -24.25 -10.14
N HIS A 351 -0.57 -24.49 -8.84
CA HIS A 351 -1.62 -25.22 -8.13
C HIS A 351 -1.75 -24.76 -6.67
N ALA A 352 -2.88 -25.07 -6.05
CA ALA A 352 -3.09 -24.94 -4.64
C ALA A 352 -2.23 -25.95 -3.86
N LEU A 353 -1.77 -25.56 -2.66
CA LEU A 353 -1.10 -26.52 -1.77
C LEU A 353 -2.14 -27.36 -1.03
N GLU A 354 -1.86 -28.66 -0.88
CA GLU A 354 -2.72 -29.62 -0.14
C GLU A 354 -2.56 -29.44 1.37
N ARG A 355 -3.19 -28.38 1.89
CA ARG A 355 -3.19 -28.04 3.32
C ARG A 355 -4.38 -27.16 3.66
N PRO A 356 -4.78 -27.01 4.95
CA PRO A 356 -5.77 -26.02 5.38
C PRO A 356 -5.37 -24.60 5.00
N GLY A 357 -6.34 -23.75 4.77
CA GLY A 357 -6.15 -22.36 4.38
C GLY A 357 -5.93 -22.17 2.87
N TRP A 358 -5.65 -20.93 2.48
CA TRP A 358 -5.65 -20.52 1.06
C TRP A 358 -4.22 -20.34 0.53
N PHE A 359 -3.49 -21.45 0.36
CA PHE A 359 -2.09 -21.42 -0.07
C PHE A 359 -1.95 -21.84 -1.54
N ILE A 360 -1.18 -21.06 -2.29
CA ILE A 360 -0.81 -21.33 -3.69
C ILE A 360 0.70 -21.54 -3.77
N ALA A 361 1.14 -22.58 -4.48
CA ALA A 361 2.55 -22.83 -4.72
C ALA A 361 3.21 -21.64 -5.46
N PRO A 362 4.47 -21.27 -5.14
CA PRO A 362 5.21 -20.29 -5.92
C PRO A 362 5.21 -20.70 -7.39
N THR A 363 4.77 -19.83 -8.27
CA THR A 363 4.48 -20.15 -9.67
C THR A 363 5.36 -19.33 -10.59
N VAL A 364 6.10 -20.02 -11.47
CA VAL A 364 6.95 -19.41 -12.50
C VAL A 364 6.42 -19.85 -13.87
N ILE A 365 6.15 -18.87 -14.74
CA ILE A 365 5.57 -19.08 -16.07
C ILE A 365 6.47 -18.42 -17.11
N GLU A 366 6.75 -19.13 -18.21
CA GLU A 366 7.45 -18.58 -19.37
C GLU A 366 6.66 -18.73 -20.67
N SER A 367 7.26 -18.35 -21.79
CA SER A 367 6.70 -18.48 -23.15
C SER A 367 5.43 -17.66 -23.41
N LEU A 368 5.18 -16.61 -22.62
CA LEU A 368 4.09 -15.66 -22.85
C LEU A 368 4.57 -14.45 -23.64
N GLY A 369 3.83 -14.09 -24.68
CA GLY A 369 4.08 -12.85 -25.43
C GLY A 369 3.77 -11.58 -24.61
N PRO A 370 4.26 -10.41 -25.06
CA PRO A 370 4.05 -9.14 -24.32
C PRO A 370 2.58 -8.69 -24.30
N GLN A 371 1.74 -9.22 -25.20
CA GLN A 371 0.32 -8.91 -25.26
C GLN A 371 -0.57 -9.87 -24.44
N ALA A 372 -0.01 -10.97 -23.91
CA ALA A 372 -0.76 -11.88 -23.06
C ALA A 372 -1.34 -11.12 -21.86
N ALA A 373 -2.60 -11.37 -21.52
CA ALA A 373 -3.24 -10.73 -20.36
C ALA A 373 -2.47 -11.03 -19.06
N THR A 374 -1.89 -12.23 -18.96
CA THR A 374 -1.02 -12.62 -17.85
C THR A 374 0.20 -11.69 -17.69
N ASN A 375 0.72 -11.09 -18.77
CA ASN A 375 1.82 -10.13 -18.73
C ASN A 375 1.35 -8.66 -18.56
N ARG A 376 0.07 -8.37 -18.76
CA ARG A 376 -0.49 -7.01 -18.72
C ARG A 376 -1.34 -6.73 -17.49
N GLU A 377 -2.00 -7.74 -16.94
CA GLU A 377 -2.89 -7.59 -15.79
C GLU A 377 -2.19 -7.95 -14.48
N GLU A 378 -2.58 -7.27 -13.43
CA GLU A 378 -2.11 -7.56 -12.08
C GLU A 378 -2.78 -8.82 -11.52
N ILE A 379 -2.01 -9.87 -11.24
CA ILE A 379 -2.49 -11.10 -10.62
C ILE A 379 -2.60 -10.95 -9.10
N PHE A 380 -1.62 -10.30 -8.50
CA PHE A 380 -1.50 -10.04 -7.07
C PHE A 380 -1.41 -11.33 -6.23
N GLY A 381 -0.60 -12.26 -6.69
CA GLY A 381 -0.38 -13.58 -6.09
C GLY A 381 1.04 -14.08 -6.33
N PRO A 382 1.40 -15.26 -5.83
CA PRO A 382 2.75 -15.81 -5.95
C PRO A 382 3.05 -16.33 -7.37
N VAL A 383 2.88 -15.46 -8.35
CA VAL A 383 2.99 -15.77 -9.79
C VAL A 383 3.88 -14.75 -10.47
N VAL A 384 4.93 -15.23 -11.12
CA VAL A 384 5.84 -14.39 -11.93
C VAL A 384 5.97 -14.96 -13.34
N THR A 385 6.20 -14.05 -14.30
CA THR A 385 6.50 -14.42 -15.68
C THR A 385 7.96 -14.16 -16.00
N LEU A 386 8.56 -15.04 -16.80
CA LEU A 386 9.91 -14.92 -17.33
C LEU A 386 9.86 -14.62 -18.82
N GLN A 387 10.58 -13.60 -19.28
CA GLN A 387 10.70 -13.24 -20.68
C GLN A 387 12.17 -12.92 -21.00
N PRO A 388 12.74 -13.49 -22.07
CA PRO A 388 14.07 -13.08 -22.53
C PRO A 388 14.00 -11.73 -23.26
N PHE A 389 15.10 -10.98 -23.21
CA PHE A 389 15.34 -9.82 -24.06
C PHE A 389 16.74 -9.88 -24.67
N GLU A 390 16.91 -9.30 -25.86
CA GLU A 390 18.14 -9.31 -26.62
C GLU A 390 19.09 -8.17 -26.18
N ASP A 391 18.58 -6.95 -26.20
CA ASP A 391 19.33 -5.73 -25.91
C ASP A 391 18.57 -4.73 -25.02
N GLU A 392 19.18 -3.58 -24.76
CA GLU A 392 18.62 -2.53 -23.89
C GLU A 392 17.31 -1.96 -24.44
N ALA A 393 17.21 -1.79 -25.76
CA ALA A 393 16.01 -1.24 -26.41
C ALA A 393 14.84 -2.22 -26.31
N HIS A 394 15.10 -3.51 -26.53
CA HIS A 394 14.10 -4.58 -26.39
C HIS A 394 13.64 -4.69 -24.90
N ALA A 395 14.57 -4.66 -23.94
CA ALA A 395 14.25 -4.67 -22.52
C ALA A 395 13.31 -3.51 -22.13
N LEU A 396 13.63 -2.31 -22.60
CA LEU A 396 12.83 -1.11 -22.36
C LEU A 396 11.43 -1.20 -23.00
N ALA A 397 11.36 -1.69 -24.23
CA ALA A 397 10.08 -1.89 -24.92
C ALA A 397 9.17 -2.87 -24.16
N LEU A 398 9.71 -4.00 -23.70
CA LEU A 398 8.99 -4.97 -22.88
C LEU A 398 8.58 -4.40 -21.52
N ALA A 399 9.48 -3.67 -20.85
CA ALA A 399 9.19 -3.07 -19.56
C ALA A 399 8.02 -2.09 -19.64
N ASN A 400 7.99 -1.27 -20.69
CA ASN A 400 6.99 -0.23 -20.91
C ASN A 400 5.72 -0.73 -21.64
N ALA A 401 5.59 -2.02 -21.95
CA ALA A 401 4.51 -2.60 -22.78
C ALA A 401 3.15 -2.72 -22.05
N GLY A 402 2.88 -1.98 -21.01
CA GLY A 402 1.62 -2.05 -20.26
C GLY A 402 1.06 -0.68 -19.95
N ASP A 403 -0.12 -0.67 -19.34
CA ASP A 403 -0.80 0.54 -18.89
C ASP A 403 -0.35 0.97 -17.47
N TYR A 404 0.26 0.05 -16.73
CA TYR A 404 0.79 0.27 -15.39
C TYR A 404 2.16 0.96 -15.41
N GLY A 405 2.43 1.71 -14.37
CA GLY A 405 3.70 2.40 -14.19
C GLY A 405 3.99 2.68 -12.70
N LEU A 406 3.91 1.67 -11.83
CA LEU A 406 4.17 1.85 -10.40
C LEU A 406 5.66 1.79 -10.11
N ALA A 407 6.29 0.64 -10.37
CA ALA A 407 7.70 0.44 -10.08
C ALA A 407 8.41 -0.37 -11.17
N ALA A 408 9.73 -0.22 -11.23
CA ALA A 408 10.63 -1.09 -11.99
C ALA A 408 11.94 -1.29 -11.24
N THR A 409 12.63 -2.42 -11.51
CA THR A 409 13.98 -2.65 -11.02
C THR A 409 14.93 -2.95 -12.18
N VAL A 410 16.16 -2.43 -12.11
CA VAL A 410 17.21 -2.65 -13.11
C VAL A 410 18.46 -3.21 -12.42
N TRP A 411 18.89 -4.37 -12.86
CA TRP A 411 20.07 -5.06 -12.35
C TRP A 411 21.19 -5.00 -13.39
N THR A 412 22.22 -4.18 -13.14
CA THR A 412 23.35 -3.95 -14.04
C THR A 412 24.53 -3.37 -13.26
N ARG A 413 25.76 -3.63 -13.72
CA ARG A 413 26.97 -2.96 -13.25
C ARG A 413 27.35 -1.73 -14.10
N ASP A 414 26.63 -1.50 -15.20
CA ASP A 414 26.83 -0.35 -16.09
C ASP A 414 26.04 0.85 -15.54
N LEU A 415 26.74 1.84 -15.02
CA LEU A 415 26.15 3.03 -14.42
C LEU A 415 25.41 3.89 -15.46
N ASP A 416 25.97 4.03 -16.66
CA ASP A 416 25.36 4.83 -17.72
C ASP A 416 24.05 4.20 -18.19
N ARG A 417 24.03 2.88 -18.34
CA ARG A 417 22.79 2.12 -18.60
C ARG A 417 21.75 2.33 -17.50
N ALA A 418 22.16 2.26 -16.23
CA ALA A 418 21.27 2.45 -15.11
C ALA A 418 20.55 3.81 -15.18
N HIS A 419 21.30 4.89 -15.46
CA HIS A 419 20.74 6.23 -15.61
C HIS A 419 19.86 6.37 -16.86
N ARG A 420 20.28 5.85 -18.01
CA ARG A 420 19.47 5.88 -19.24
C ARG A 420 18.14 5.17 -19.06
N LEU A 421 18.16 3.95 -18.51
CA LEU A 421 16.93 3.18 -18.29
C LEU A 421 16.04 3.84 -17.24
N ALA A 422 16.61 4.34 -16.13
CA ALA A 422 15.82 5.03 -15.10
C ALA A 422 15.07 6.23 -15.66
N SER A 423 15.63 6.97 -16.61
CA SER A 423 14.99 8.13 -17.25
C SER A 423 13.90 7.74 -18.27
N GLN A 424 13.95 6.53 -18.85
CA GLN A 424 13.05 6.10 -19.94
C GLN A 424 11.97 5.11 -19.47
N LEU A 425 12.14 4.47 -18.31
CA LEU A 425 11.14 3.58 -17.74
C LEU A 425 9.91 4.37 -17.29
N ARG A 426 8.75 3.96 -17.76
CA ARG A 426 7.45 4.53 -17.35
C ARG A 426 7.01 3.97 -16.01
N ALA A 427 7.69 4.39 -14.96
CA ALA A 427 7.42 3.99 -13.59
C ALA A 427 7.62 5.18 -12.63
N GLY A 428 6.81 5.25 -11.60
CA GLY A 428 6.98 6.28 -10.56
C GLY A 428 8.15 6.00 -9.63
N ILE A 429 8.60 4.74 -9.57
CA ILE A 429 9.74 4.31 -8.74
C ILE A 429 10.63 3.41 -9.58
N VAL A 430 11.93 3.72 -9.61
CA VAL A 430 12.94 2.87 -10.24
C VAL A 430 14.03 2.54 -9.23
N TRP A 431 14.29 1.27 -9.01
CA TRP A 431 15.40 0.80 -8.20
C TRP A 431 16.53 0.24 -9.05
N ILE A 432 17.76 0.54 -8.69
CA ILE A 432 18.97 0.01 -9.33
C ILE A 432 19.67 -0.94 -8.36
N ASN A 433 19.84 -2.20 -8.74
CA ASN A 433 20.51 -3.26 -7.98
C ASN A 433 19.95 -3.47 -6.55
N THR A 434 18.68 -3.15 -6.35
CA THR A 434 17.97 -3.33 -5.07
C THR A 434 16.46 -3.44 -5.31
N TRP A 435 15.71 -3.81 -4.27
CA TRP A 435 14.25 -3.80 -4.24
C TRP A 435 13.76 -3.44 -2.84
N MET A 436 12.70 -2.63 -2.76
CA MET A 436 12.07 -2.17 -1.50
C MET A 436 13.00 -1.34 -0.59
N THR A 437 14.15 -0.90 -1.06
CA THR A 437 14.92 0.13 -0.36
C THR A 437 14.16 1.45 -0.47
N ARG A 438 13.65 1.94 0.65
CA ARG A 438 12.76 3.10 0.67
C ARG A 438 13.21 4.13 1.69
N ASP A 439 13.21 5.37 1.22
CA ASP A 439 13.35 6.56 2.06
C ASP A 439 11.97 7.24 2.16
N LEU A 440 11.50 7.52 3.37
CA LEU A 440 10.19 8.15 3.60
C LEU A 440 10.09 9.57 3.04
N ARG A 441 11.23 10.21 2.77
CA ARG A 441 11.32 11.56 2.19
C ARG A 441 11.01 11.59 0.69
N THR A 442 11.14 10.45 0.01
CA THR A 442 10.98 10.40 -1.44
C THR A 442 9.51 10.36 -1.84
N PRO A 443 9.14 10.96 -2.98
CA PRO A 443 7.81 10.80 -3.54
C PRO A 443 7.55 9.34 -3.86
N PHE A 444 6.32 8.90 -3.60
CA PHE A 444 5.86 7.56 -3.84
C PHE A 444 4.55 7.58 -4.64
N GLY A 445 4.46 6.77 -5.67
CA GLY A 445 3.25 6.63 -6.46
C GLY A 445 3.51 6.28 -7.91
N GLY A 446 2.49 5.75 -8.57
CA GLY A 446 2.55 5.29 -9.94
C GLY A 446 2.13 6.34 -10.97
N THR A 447 2.32 5.99 -12.25
CA THR A 447 1.83 6.71 -13.43
C THR A 447 0.84 5.84 -14.20
N GLY A 448 0.04 6.43 -15.09
CA GLY A 448 -0.94 5.71 -15.90
C GLY A 448 -1.98 4.99 -15.04
N ALA A 449 -2.19 3.70 -15.27
CA ALA A 449 -3.16 2.89 -14.52
C ALA A 449 -2.75 2.58 -13.08
N SER A 450 -1.53 2.94 -12.67
CA SER A 450 -1.01 2.70 -11.33
C SER A 450 -1.30 3.81 -10.33
N GLY A 451 -1.82 4.96 -10.75
CA GLY A 451 -2.25 5.95 -9.78
C GLY A 451 -2.26 7.40 -10.25
N LEU A 452 -2.70 8.24 -9.33
CA LEU A 452 -2.81 9.70 -9.48
C LEU A 452 -2.30 10.36 -8.20
N GLY A 453 -1.46 11.38 -8.34
CA GLY A 453 -0.81 12.04 -7.21
C GLY A 453 0.44 11.31 -6.73
N ARG A 454 0.98 11.78 -5.62
CA ARG A 454 2.13 11.18 -4.94
C ARG A 454 1.92 11.20 -3.44
N GLU A 455 2.32 10.10 -2.79
CA GLU A 455 2.44 9.99 -1.34
C GLU A 455 3.93 10.11 -0.94
N GLY A 456 4.19 10.18 0.36
CA GLY A 456 5.54 10.27 0.91
C GLY A 456 6.14 11.68 0.89
N GLY A 457 7.07 11.91 1.81
CA GLY A 457 7.82 13.14 1.93
C GLY A 457 6.96 14.41 1.93
N LEU A 458 7.44 15.41 1.24
CA LEU A 458 6.75 16.69 1.10
C LEU A 458 5.49 16.60 0.24
N GLU A 459 5.40 15.63 -0.66
CA GLU A 459 4.25 15.49 -1.55
C GLU A 459 2.99 15.12 -0.78
N ALA A 460 3.10 14.25 0.23
CA ALA A 460 1.99 13.95 1.13
C ALA A 460 1.54 15.19 1.91
N MET A 461 2.48 16.00 2.42
CA MET A 461 2.17 17.26 3.13
C MET A 461 1.51 18.29 2.20
N ARG A 462 1.95 18.37 0.94
CA ARG A 462 1.32 19.23 -0.08
C ARG A 462 -0.09 18.77 -0.43
N PHE A 463 -0.30 17.47 -0.54
CA PHE A 463 -1.61 16.90 -0.82
C PHE A 463 -2.65 17.25 0.27
N PHE A 464 -2.26 17.12 1.55
CA PHE A 464 -3.14 17.34 2.70
C PHE A 464 -3.24 18.81 3.14
N THR A 465 -2.70 19.76 2.38
CA THR A 465 -2.80 21.19 2.63
C THR A 465 -3.30 21.96 1.41
N GLU A 466 -3.95 23.11 1.65
CA GLU A 466 -4.36 24.04 0.60
C GLU A 466 -3.41 25.24 0.59
N PRO A 467 -2.73 25.52 -0.55
CA PRO A 467 -1.88 26.69 -0.68
C PRO A 467 -2.70 27.96 -0.92
N LYS A 468 -2.38 29.04 -0.22
CA LYS A 468 -2.94 30.37 -0.40
C LYS A 468 -1.81 31.37 -0.59
N ASN A 469 -1.81 32.14 -1.67
CA ASN A 469 -0.88 33.24 -1.81
C ASN A 469 -1.33 34.45 -0.97
N VAL A 470 -0.41 35.01 -0.20
CA VAL A 470 -0.58 36.28 0.51
C VAL A 470 0.42 37.28 -0.05
N CYS A 471 -0.06 38.39 -0.59
CA CYS A 471 0.76 39.48 -1.14
C CYS A 471 0.72 40.69 -0.22
N ILE A 472 1.88 41.17 0.21
CA ILE A 472 2.04 42.40 1.00
C ILE A 472 2.78 43.40 0.10
N ALA A 473 2.11 44.51 -0.26
CA ALA A 473 2.72 45.56 -1.04
C ALA A 473 3.78 46.29 -0.20
N LEU A 474 4.95 46.54 -0.78
CA LEU A 474 5.94 47.43 -0.25
C LEU A 474 5.52 48.88 -0.61
N ARG A 475 5.46 49.75 0.39
CA ARG A 475 5.17 51.19 0.21
C ARG A 475 6.47 51.95 0.12
#